data_596e9addc237d0fe9880d5485b6b50c2
#
_entry.id   596e9addc237d0fe9880d5485b6b50c2
#
_cell.length_a   1.000
_cell.length_b   1.000
_cell.length_c   1.000
_cell.angle_alpha   90.00
_cell.angle_beta   90.00
_cell.angle_gamma   90.00
#
_symmetry.space_group_name_H-M   'P 1'
#
loop_
_entity.id
_entity.type
_entity.pdbx_description
1 polymer ?
#
loop_
_entity_poly.entity_id
_entity_poly.type
_entity_poly.pdbx_seq_one_letter_code
_entity_poly.pdbx_strand_id
1 'polypeptide(L)'
;MKYQDSLQQASDKAAQVKLFLQRTNLAAHPVNYAVSYEYISGYNSELCHIIEHKLLAKAPLDDFVMAELYIRFLAAANPQQEQLLQEASSMVSRMAAYSDVAAEQLDSYIQQLDSSMLQIKNLGTDTPLLNIVNQLQHSTTEFRLSQQQMQQQLLLANQQSHQLRHELEQLKQQRLLDPLTGLYNRLAMQNQLDIWFSEQPGRRIAAIAVDLDHFSRFNLEYGNTIGDVILSKVARKVSSYVQNSGLPVRSGGEEFLILLPDVDLRSASEIAEQVRRGVEKLRFVSSRTKKTLPKVTISLGVSLYQQTENWYQFLGRTAEVLLLAKQRGRNQVANETMLAI
;
A
#
# COMPACT_ATOMS: atom_id res chain seq x y z
N MET A 1 0.99 24.52 10.01
CA MET A 1 0.62 23.48 11.00
C MET A 1 -0.79 23.00 10.69
N LYS A 2 -1.04 21.70 10.67
CA LYS A 2 -2.36 21.11 10.33
C LYS A 2 -3.42 21.44 11.40
N TYR A 3 -3.02 21.57 12.67
CA TYR A 3 -3.90 21.88 13.80
C TYR A 3 -3.59 23.26 14.36
N GLN A 4 -4.62 24.12 14.43
CA GLN A 4 -4.52 25.49 14.94
C GLN A 4 -5.42 25.70 16.19
N ASP A 5 -5.70 24.60 16.90
CA ASP A 5 -6.54 24.63 18.09
C ASP A 5 -5.85 25.41 19.23
N SER A 6 -6.61 26.23 19.95
CA SER A 6 -6.15 26.80 21.21
C SER A 6 -5.99 25.72 22.28
N LEU A 7 -5.25 26.00 23.34
CA LEU A 7 -5.02 25.04 24.44
C LEU A 7 -6.36 24.50 25.01
N GLN A 8 -7.35 25.31 25.11
CA GLN A 8 -8.67 24.95 25.63
C GLN A 8 -9.42 24.07 24.65
N GLN A 9 -9.45 24.43 23.36
CA GLN A 9 -10.07 23.63 22.31
C GLN A 9 -9.40 22.25 22.16
N ALA A 10 -8.07 22.19 22.23
CA ALA A 10 -7.34 20.94 22.19
C ALA A 10 -7.65 20.05 23.41
N SER A 11 -7.79 20.64 24.60
CA SER A 11 -8.17 19.93 25.83
C SER A 11 -9.59 19.36 25.74
N ASP A 12 -10.54 20.13 25.24
CA ASP A 12 -11.94 19.71 25.07
C ASP A 12 -12.06 18.58 24.05
N LYS A 13 -11.35 18.69 22.93
CA LYS A 13 -11.25 17.62 21.92
C LYS A 13 -10.59 16.37 22.49
N ALA A 14 -9.52 16.49 23.26
CA ALA A 14 -8.86 15.36 23.90
C ALA A 14 -9.78 14.59 24.86
N ALA A 15 -10.64 15.31 25.60
CA ALA A 15 -11.66 14.68 26.44
C ALA A 15 -12.70 13.90 25.61
N GLN A 16 -13.15 14.46 24.48
CA GLN A 16 -14.06 13.79 23.55
C GLN A 16 -13.42 12.56 22.91
N VAL A 17 -12.14 12.64 22.51
CA VAL A 17 -11.36 11.50 21.98
C VAL A 17 -11.34 10.35 23.00
N LYS A 18 -11.06 10.66 24.26
CA LYS A 18 -11.03 9.64 25.31
C LYS A 18 -12.38 8.95 25.47
N LEU A 19 -13.47 9.70 25.46
CA LEU A 19 -14.83 9.15 25.50
C LEU A 19 -15.16 8.31 24.27
N PHE A 20 -14.75 8.73 23.09
CA PHE A 20 -14.93 7.99 21.84
C PHE A 20 -14.20 6.64 21.89
N LEU A 21 -12.91 6.62 22.26
CA LEU A 21 -12.12 5.42 22.40
C LEU A 21 -12.70 4.43 23.41
N GLN A 22 -13.21 4.93 24.55
CA GLN A 22 -13.90 4.10 25.54
C GLN A 22 -15.20 3.49 25.01
N ARG A 23 -16.01 4.27 24.27
CA ARG A 23 -17.28 3.78 23.69
C ARG A 23 -17.08 2.74 22.60
N THR A 24 -16.00 2.85 21.85
CA THR A 24 -15.65 1.95 20.74
C THR A 24 -14.75 0.80 21.19
N ASN A 25 -14.41 0.72 22.49
CA ASN A 25 -13.51 -0.28 23.08
C ASN A 25 -12.13 -0.32 22.40
N LEU A 26 -11.59 0.84 22.04
CA LEU A 26 -10.28 1.01 21.41
C LEU A 26 -9.22 1.40 22.45
N ALA A 27 -8.02 0.83 22.32
CA ALA A 27 -6.88 1.24 23.13
C ALA A 27 -6.43 2.67 22.81
N ALA A 28 -6.07 3.45 23.85
CA ALA A 28 -5.67 4.86 23.69
C ALA A 28 -4.18 4.99 23.27
N HIS A 29 -3.74 4.20 22.27
CA HIS A 29 -2.40 4.36 21.69
C HIS A 29 -2.36 5.47 20.61
N PRO A 30 -1.16 5.96 20.22
CA PRO A 30 -1.02 7.14 19.37
C PRO A 30 -1.81 7.11 18.06
N VAL A 31 -1.90 5.96 17.39
CA VAL A 31 -2.62 5.80 16.12
C VAL A 31 -4.12 6.00 16.31
N ASN A 32 -4.73 5.26 17.26
CA ASN A 32 -6.16 5.38 17.57
C ASN A 32 -6.50 6.79 18.05
N TYR A 33 -5.63 7.36 18.87
CA TYR A 33 -5.82 8.74 19.34
C TYR A 33 -5.80 9.73 18.18
N ALA A 34 -4.83 9.66 17.27
CA ALA A 34 -4.70 10.58 16.16
C ALA A 34 -5.90 10.50 15.20
N VAL A 35 -6.36 9.30 14.83
CA VAL A 35 -7.54 9.12 13.97
C VAL A 35 -8.80 9.64 14.65
N SER A 36 -8.98 9.34 15.94
CA SER A 36 -10.13 9.83 16.71
C SER A 36 -10.11 11.35 16.86
N TYR A 37 -8.93 11.95 17.03
CA TYR A 37 -8.77 13.41 17.11
C TYR A 37 -9.13 14.08 15.78
N GLU A 38 -8.71 13.52 14.65
CA GLU A 38 -9.06 14.00 13.31
C GLU A 38 -10.57 13.89 13.06
N TYR A 39 -11.18 12.76 13.44
CA TYR A 39 -12.62 12.54 13.36
C TYR A 39 -13.41 13.60 14.16
N ILE A 40 -13.06 13.79 15.43
CA ILE A 40 -13.73 14.76 16.32
C ILE A 40 -13.49 16.18 15.86
N SER A 41 -12.33 16.44 15.26
CA SER A 41 -12.01 17.77 14.71
C SER A 41 -12.77 18.09 13.43
N GLY A 42 -13.27 17.10 12.70
CA GLY A 42 -14.03 17.28 11.47
C GLY A 42 -13.23 17.82 10.29
N TYR A 43 -11.89 17.81 10.36
CA TYR A 43 -11.05 18.39 9.29
C TYR A 43 -11.04 17.56 8.01
N ASN A 44 -11.30 16.26 8.10
CA ASN A 44 -11.34 15.37 6.96
C ASN A 44 -12.74 14.76 6.81
N SER A 45 -13.53 15.30 5.85
CA SER A 45 -14.91 14.87 5.63
C SER A 45 -15.03 13.40 5.19
N GLU A 46 -14.08 12.90 4.40
CA GLU A 46 -14.07 11.49 3.94
C GLU A 46 -13.80 10.53 5.10
N LEU A 47 -12.83 10.85 5.96
CA LEU A 47 -12.55 10.07 7.17
C LEU A 47 -13.77 10.06 8.11
N CYS A 48 -14.41 11.21 8.32
CA CYS A 48 -15.60 11.31 9.14
C CYS A 48 -16.73 10.45 8.60
N HIS A 49 -16.99 10.50 7.30
CA HIS A 49 -18.03 9.71 6.64
C HIS A 49 -17.78 8.19 6.78
N ILE A 50 -16.53 7.72 6.63
CA ILE A 50 -16.19 6.31 6.80
C ILE A 50 -16.43 5.84 8.23
N ILE A 51 -16.00 6.62 9.23
CA ILE A 51 -16.21 6.28 10.64
C ILE A 51 -17.71 6.26 10.99
N GLU A 52 -18.46 7.28 10.57
CA GLU A 52 -19.92 7.36 10.80
C GLU A 52 -20.66 6.20 10.15
N HIS A 53 -20.33 5.87 8.89
CA HIS A 53 -20.92 4.73 8.20
C HIS A 53 -20.67 3.41 8.95
N LYS A 54 -19.45 3.19 9.45
CA LYS A 54 -19.12 2.00 10.25
C LYS A 54 -19.88 1.97 11.57
N LEU A 55 -19.99 3.10 12.26
CA LEU A 55 -20.76 3.22 13.51
C LEU A 55 -22.26 2.95 13.28
N LEU A 56 -22.85 3.49 12.22
CA LEU A 56 -24.26 3.25 11.84
C LEU A 56 -24.51 1.79 11.48
N ALA A 57 -23.59 1.15 10.76
CA ALA A 57 -23.65 -0.26 10.39
C ALA A 57 -23.35 -1.21 11.57
N LYS A 58 -23.04 -0.69 12.77
CA LYS A 58 -22.55 -1.47 13.92
C LYS A 58 -21.35 -2.38 13.57
N ALA A 59 -20.57 -1.99 12.57
CA ALA A 59 -19.35 -2.69 12.20
C ALA A 59 -18.25 -2.41 13.24
N PRO A 60 -17.41 -3.38 13.59
CA PRO A 60 -16.36 -3.16 14.58
C PRO A 60 -15.38 -2.11 14.10
N LEU A 61 -15.13 -1.11 14.96
CA LEU A 61 -13.97 -0.24 14.87
C LEU A 61 -12.90 -0.85 15.74
N ASP A 62 -11.93 -1.53 15.13
CA ASP A 62 -10.80 -2.14 15.83
C ASP A 62 -9.48 -1.38 15.53
N ASP A 63 -8.42 -1.75 16.22
CA ASP A 63 -7.09 -1.16 16.03
C ASP A 63 -6.61 -1.24 14.59
N PHE A 64 -7.09 -2.23 13.85
CA PHE A 64 -6.75 -2.43 12.46
C PHE A 64 -7.40 -1.37 11.56
N VAL A 65 -8.71 -1.17 11.69
CA VAL A 65 -9.44 -0.12 10.95
C VAL A 65 -8.86 1.25 11.26
N MET A 66 -8.50 1.51 12.53
CA MET A 66 -7.90 2.76 12.93
C MET A 66 -6.51 2.95 12.33
N ALA A 67 -5.70 1.89 12.24
CA ALA A 67 -4.39 1.94 11.58
C ALA A 67 -4.52 2.18 10.08
N GLU A 68 -5.50 1.59 9.40
CA GLU A 68 -5.80 1.83 7.99
C GLU A 68 -6.18 3.30 7.74
N LEU A 69 -7.10 3.84 8.55
CA LEU A 69 -7.51 5.24 8.47
C LEU A 69 -6.33 6.19 8.74
N TYR A 70 -5.47 5.85 9.69
CA TYR A 70 -4.25 6.61 9.96
C TYR A 70 -3.33 6.66 8.75
N ILE A 71 -3.04 5.52 8.14
CA ILE A 71 -2.18 5.43 6.96
C ILE A 71 -2.79 6.18 5.77
N ARG A 72 -4.09 6.04 5.57
CA ARG A 72 -4.80 6.65 4.43
C ARG A 72 -4.93 8.17 4.55
N PHE A 73 -5.18 8.71 5.75
CA PHE A 73 -5.59 10.11 5.91
C PHE A 73 -4.63 10.97 6.75
N LEU A 74 -3.83 10.35 7.63
CA LEU A 74 -2.98 11.08 8.58
C LEU A 74 -1.49 10.84 8.41
N ALA A 75 -1.09 9.65 7.97
CA ALA A 75 0.31 9.41 7.67
C ALA A 75 0.73 10.42 6.60
N ALA A 76 1.76 11.21 6.89
CA ALA A 76 2.26 12.20 5.94
C ALA A 76 2.44 11.56 4.57
N ALA A 77 1.84 12.14 3.54
CA ALA A 77 2.08 11.73 2.17
C ALA A 77 3.60 11.68 1.98
N ASN A 78 4.10 10.58 1.46
CA ASN A 78 5.54 10.46 1.20
C ASN A 78 5.93 11.65 0.31
N PRO A 79 6.87 12.53 0.73
CA PRO A 79 7.26 13.72 -0.04
C PRO A 79 7.59 13.37 -1.50
N GLN A 80 8.16 12.18 -1.73
CA GLN A 80 8.42 11.66 -3.07
C GLN A 80 7.15 11.40 -3.87
N GLN A 81 6.08 10.93 -3.24
CA GLN A 81 4.80 10.71 -3.92
C GLN A 81 4.11 12.03 -4.29
N GLU A 82 4.15 13.04 -3.42
CA GLU A 82 3.65 14.38 -3.73
C GLU A 82 4.44 15.00 -4.88
N GLN A 83 5.76 14.87 -4.86
CA GLN A 83 6.61 15.36 -5.94
C GLN A 83 6.28 14.70 -7.28
N LEU A 84 6.14 13.37 -7.33
CA LEU A 84 5.78 12.64 -8.55
C LEU A 84 4.39 13.01 -9.08
N LEU A 85 3.41 13.23 -8.20
CA LEU A 85 2.08 13.71 -8.58
C LEU A 85 2.15 15.13 -9.17
N GLN A 86 2.97 16.00 -8.60
CA GLN A 86 3.20 17.35 -9.07
C GLN A 86 3.89 17.36 -10.44
N GLU A 87 4.90 16.50 -10.63
CA GLU A 87 5.58 16.29 -11.91
C GLU A 87 4.63 15.75 -12.97
N ALA A 88 3.80 14.76 -12.65
CA ALA A 88 2.79 14.22 -13.55
C ALA A 88 1.75 15.29 -13.95
N SER A 89 1.25 16.07 -13.00
CA SER A 89 0.32 17.18 -13.27
C SER A 89 0.93 18.25 -14.16
N SER A 90 2.17 18.64 -13.90
CA SER A 90 2.89 19.62 -14.72
C SER A 90 3.12 19.11 -16.15
N MET A 91 3.35 17.81 -16.33
CA MET A 91 3.52 17.19 -17.62
C MET A 91 2.21 17.19 -18.43
N VAL A 92 1.08 16.84 -17.80
CA VAL A 92 -0.24 16.90 -18.43
C VAL A 92 -0.56 18.32 -18.88
N SER A 93 -0.31 19.32 -18.04
CA SER A 93 -0.53 20.73 -18.37
C SER A 93 0.33 21.18 -19.56
N ARG A 94 1.59 20.78 -19.62
CA ARG A 94 2.46 21.05 -20.77
C ARG A 94 1.98 20.38 -22.06
N MET A 95 1.53 19.12 -21.97
CA MET A 95 0.97 18.40 -23.13
C MET A 95 -0.29 19.08 -23.68
N ALA A 96 -1.17 19.55 -22.80
CA ALA A 96 -2.35 20.32 -23.19
C ALA A 96 -1.95 21.62 -23.91
N ALA A 97 -1.02 22.39 -23.35
CA ALA A 97 -0.53 23.62 -23.98
C ALA A 97 0.12 23.36 -25.36
N TYR A 98 0.87 22.28 -25.52
CA TYR A 98 1.42 21.91 -26.83
C TYR A 98 0.35 21.51 -27.84
N SER A 99 -0.71 20.83 -27.39
CA SER A 99 -1.84 20.47 -28.24
C SER A 99 -2.59 21.72 -28.73
N ASP A 100 -2.81 22.70 -27.85
CA ASP A 100 -3.48 23.95 -28.20
C ASP A 100 -2.68 24.75 -29.23
N VAL A 101 -1.38 24.91 -29.00
CA VAL A 101 -0.46 25.60 -29.95
C VAL A 101 -0.46 24.90 -31.33
N ALA A 102 -0.51 23.57 -31.33
CA ALA A 102 -0.56 22.83 -32.60
C ALA A 102 -1.86 23.00 -33.33
N ALA A 103 -2.98 23.06 -32.63
CA ALA A 103 -4.28 23.32 -33.22
C ALA A 103 -4.32 24.71 -33.86
N GLU A 104 -3.83 25.75 -33.18
CA GLU A 104 -3.73 27.10 -33.70
C GLU A 104 -2.83 27.19 -34.97
N GLN A 105 -1.70 26.47 -34.95
CA GLN A 105 -0.79 26.43 -36.11
C GLN A 105 -1.43 25.73 -37.32
N LEU A 106 -2.17 24.66 -37.07
CA LEU A 106 -2.92 23.94 -38.10
C LEU A 106 -4.00 24.83 -38.73
N ASP A 107 -4.79 25.51 -37.88
CA ASP A 107 -5.81 26.45 -38.35
C ASP A 107 -5.23 27.57 -39.18
N SER A 108 -4.13 28.17 -38.74
CA SER A 108 -3.43 29.20 -39.49
C SER A 108 -2.94 28.69 -40.85
N TYR A 109 -2.39 27.47 -40.88
CA TYR A 109 -1.94 26.85 -42.13
C TYR A 109 -3.08 26.58 -43.10
N ILE A 110 -4.22 26.07 -42.60
CA ILE A 110 -5.43 25.85 -43.41
C ILE A 110 -5.94 27.16 -43.99
N GLN A 111 -6.02 28.24 -43.22
CA GLN A 111 -6.42 29.57 -43.70
C GLN A 111 -5.49 30.11 -44.80
N GLN A 112 -4.18 29.91 -44.68
CA GLN A 112 -3.21 30.28 -45.72
C GLN A 112 -3.39 29.46 -46.99
N LEU A 113 -3.65 28.17 -46.89
CA LEU A 113 -3.98 27.30 -48.02
C LEU A 113 -5.24 27.78 -48.75
N ASP A 114 -6.31 28.03 -48.00
CA ASP A 114 -7.60 28.46 -48.54
C ASP A 114 -7.44 29.83 -49.26
N SER A 115 -6.72 30.77 -48.68
CA SER A 115 -6.47 32.06 -49.27
C SER A 115 -5.67 31.94 -50.58
N SER A 116 -4.65 31.07 -50.59
CA SER A 116 -3.84 30.81 -51.78
C SER A 116 -4.65 30.12 -52.90
N MET A 117 -5.54 29.18 -52.52
CA MET A 117 -6.48 28.55 -53.47
C MET A 117 -7.46 29.54 -54.10
N LEU A 118 -7.98 30.49 -53.29
CA LEU A 118 -8.86 31.57 -53.81
C LEU A 118 -8.08 32.50 -54.75
N GLN A 119 -6.85 32.83 -54.45
CA GLN A 119 -6.01 33.63 -55.34
C GLN A 119 -5.74 32.91 -56.66
N ILE A 120 -5.43 31.61 -56.63
CA ILE A 120 -5.27 30.78 -57.84
C ILE A 120 -6.55 30.73 -58.68
N LYS A 121 -7.71 30.58 -58.04
CA LYS A 121 -9.02 30.48 -58.70
C LYS A 121 -9.42 31.79 -59.35
N ASN A 122 -9.00 32.95 -58.85
CA ASN A 122 -9.32 34.28 -59.33
C ASN A 122 -8.18 34.89 -60.17
N LEU A 123 -7.23 34.07 -60.60
CA LEU A 123 -6.10 34.52 -61.41
C LEU A 123 -6.57 35.15 -62.75
N GLY A 124 -6.44 36.49 -62.83
CA GLY A 124 -6.40 37.19 -64.10
C GLY A 124 -5.01 37.13 -64.72
N THR A 125 -4.85 37.54 -65.95
CA THR A 125 -3.62 37.43 -66.76
C THR A 125 -2.37 38.09 -66.21
N ASP A 126 -2.45 38.85 -65.11
CA ASP A 126 -1.35 39.71 -64.62
C ASP A 126 -0.77 39.36 -63.21
N THR A 127 -1.20 38.28 -62.53
CA THR A 127 -0.67 37.93 -61.22
C THR A 127 0.41 36.85 -61.35
N PRO A 128 1.63 37.05 -60.84
CA PRO A 128 2.68 36.04 -60.98
C PRO A 128 2.37 34.82 -60.10
N LEU A 129 1.97 33.70 -60.71
CA LEU A 129 1.78 32.38 -60.11
C LEU A 129 2.97 32.00 -59.19
N LEU A 130 4.17 32.45 -59.56
CA LEU A 130 5.40 32.17 -58.82
C LEU A 130 5.37 32.68 -57.37
N ASN A 131 4.74 33.84 -57.11
CA ASN A 131 4.64 34.39 -55.76
C ASN A 131 3.73 33.55 -54.86
N ILE A 132 2.61 33.06 -55.39
CA ILE A 132 1.67 32.18 -54.63
C ILE A 132 2.35 30.84 -54.32
N VAL A 133 3.06 30.26 -55.30
CA VAL A 133 3.80 29.01 -55.11
C VAL A 133 4.89 29.16 -54.04
N ASN A 134 5.67 30.25 -54.09
CA ASN A 134 6.70 30.53 -53.09
C ASN A 134 6.11 30.71 -51.69
N GLN A 135 4.97 31.39 -51.57
CA GLN A 135 4.28 31.58 -50.28
C GLN A 135 3.77 30.24 -49.71
N LEU A 136 3.16 29.41 -50.55
CA LEU A 136 2.72 28.07 -50.18
C LEU A 136 3.91 27.18 -49.75
N GLN A 137 5.01 27.25 -50.47
CA GLN A 137 6.21 26.50 -50.15
C GLN A 137 6.79 26.92 -48.80
N HIS A 138 6.80 28.22 -48.49
CA HIS A 138 7.26 28.76 -47.21
C HIS A 138 6.36 28.29 -46.07
N SER A 139 5.05 28.48 -46.15
CA SER A 139 4.07 28.08 -45.15
C SER A 139 4.10 26.56 -44.89
N THR A 140 4.23 25.76 -45.96
CA THR A 140 4.34 24.30 -45.84
C THR A 140 5.63 23.89 -45.11
N THR A 141 6.71 24.60 -45.33
CA THR A 141 8.00 24.33 -44.67
C THR A 141 7.95 24.67 -43.20
N GLU A 142 7.37 25.81 -42.83
CA GLU A 142 7.17 26.24 -41.45
C GLU A 142 6.26 25.27 -40.69
N PHE A 143 5.14 24.90 -41.31
CA PHE A 143 4.24 23.90 -40.70
C PHE A 143 4.93 22.54 -40.48
N ARG A 144 5.73 22.07 -41.45
CA ARG A 144 6.48 20.83 -41.33
C ARG A 144 7.50 20.88 -40.18
N LEU A 145 8.21 21.99 -40.01
CA LEU A 145 9.15 22.19 -38.91
C LEU A 145 8.43 22.17 -37.55
N SER A 146 7.29 22.83 -37.43
CA SER A 146 6.45 22.82 -36.25
C SER A 146 5.95 21.41 -35.90
N GLN A 147 5.48 20.65 -36.90
CA GLN A 147 5.07 19.27 -36.71
C GLN A 147 6.22 18.36 -36.23
N GLN A 148 7.41 18.53 -36.74
CA GLN A 148 8.59 17.79 -36.29
C GLN A 148 8.94 18.12 -34.83
N GLN A 149 8.89 19.38 -34.45
CA GLN A 149 9.14 19.81 -33.08
C GLN A 149 8.09 19.20 -32.13
N MET A 150 6.81 19.22 -32.51
CA MET A 150 5.75 18.59 -31.73
C MET A 150 5.97 17.10 -31.57
N GLN A 151 6.31 16.37 -32.62
CA GLN A 151 6.59 14.93 -32.53
C GLN A 151 7.73 14.63 -31.55
N GLN A 152 8.80 15.45 -31.57
CA GLN A 152 9.88 15.28 -30.59
C GLN A 152 9.42 15.52 -29.15
N GLN A 153 8.61 16.53 -28.91
CA GLN A 153 8.08 16.83 -27.56
C GLN A 153 7.14 15.74 -27.05
N LEU A 154 6.27 15.20 -27.92
CA LEU A 154 5.41 14.08 -27.58
C LEU A 154 6.21 12.81 -27.25
N LEU A 155 7.30 12.55 -27.97
CA LEU A 155 8.18 11.42 -27.69
C LEU A 155 8.84 11.56 -26.30
N LEU A 156 9.37 12.75 -25.99
CA LEU A 156 9.97 13.03 -24.68
C LEU A 156 8.94 12.93 -23.56
N ALA A 157 7.74 13.48 -23.73
CA ALA A 157 6.66 13.39 -22.76
C ALA A 157 6.24 11.94 -22.52
N ASN A 158 6.18 11.12 -23.56
CA ASN A 158 5.87 9.70 -23.44
C ASN A 158 6.94 8.94 -22.65
N GLN A 159 8.22 9.20 -22.92
CA GLN A 159 9.34 8.63 -22.15
C GLN A 159 9.27 9.01 -20.66
N GLN A 160 9.04 10.29 -20.36
CA GLN A 160 8.87 10.76 -18.98
C GLN A 160 7.65 10.11 -18.28
N SER A 161 6.54 9.93 -19.02
CA SER A 161 5.36 9.24 -18.48
C SER A 161 5.66 7.80 -18.10
N HIS A 162 6.39 7.07 -18.93
CA HIS A 162 6.82 5.71 -18.62
C HIS A 162 7.73 5.64 -17.39
N GLN A 163 8.67 6.59 -17.28
CA GLN A 163 9.56 6.66 -16.12
C GLN A 163 8.77 6.94 -14.83
N LEU A 164 7.90 7.95 -14.83
CA LEU A 164 7.06 8.28 -13.68
C LEU A 164 6.15 7.12 -13.25
N ARG A 165 5.57 6.38 -14.21
CA ARG A 165 4.79 5.18 -13.91
C ARG A 165 5.63 4.10 -13.24
N HIS A 166 6.85 3.89 -13.71
CA HIS A 166 7.76 2.91 -13.12
C HIS A 166 8.14 3.29 -11.68
N GLU A 167 8.46 4.56 -11.43
CA GLU A 167 8.80 5.08 -10.09
C GLU A 167 7.59 4.97 -9.13
N LEU A 168 6.38 5.31 -9.59
CA LEU A 168 5.15 5.14 -8.81
C LEU A 168 4.89 3.68 -8.46
N GLU A 169 5.14 2.76 -9.39
CA GLU A 169 4.96 1.33 -9.13
C GLU A 169 5.99 0.80 -8.13
N GLN A 170 7.24 1.25 -8.22
CA GLN A 170 8.27 0.92 -7.23
C GLN A 170 7.91 1.43 -5.83
N LEU A 171 7.42 2.68 -5.72
CA LEU A 171 6.96 3.24 -4.45
C LEU A 171 5.76 2.49 -3.88
N LYS A 172 4.81 2.07 -4.74
CA LYS A 172 3.68 1.23 -4.30
C LYS A 172 4.17 -0.11 -3.77
N GLN A 173 5.09 -0.78 -4.46
CA GLN A 173 5.65 -2.06 -4.01
C GLN A 173 6.41 -1.91 -2.69
N GLN A 174 7.19 -0.85 -2.49
CA GLN A 174 7.86 -0.57 -1.22
C GLN A 174 6.86 -0.39 -0.07
N ARG A 175 5.67 0.18 -0.32
CA ARG A 175 4.60 0.33 0.69
C ARG A 175 3.93 -0.99 1.08
N LEU A 176 4.13 -2.06 0.33
CA LEU A 176 3.55 -3.38 0.60
C LEU A 176 4.46 -4.27 1.45
N LEU A 177 5.69 -3.85 1.68
CA LEU A 177 6.67 -4.60 2.47
C LEU A 177 6.90 -3.96 3.85
N ASP A 178 7.18 -4.79 4.84
CA ASP A 178 7.67 -4.36 6.14
C ASP A 178 9.16 -4.00 6.05
N PRO A 179 9.58 -2.80 6.44
CA PRO A 179 10.95 -2.32 6.23
C PRO A 179 12.00 -3.07 7.06
N LEU A 180 11.62 -3.69 8.18
CA LEU A 180 12.53 -4.43 9.05
C LEU A 180 12.76 -5.86 8.53
N THR A 181 11.71 -6.51 8.07
CA THR A 181 11.73 -7.95 7.78
C THR A 181 11.74 -8.27 6.29
N GLY A 182 11.30 -7.34 5.45
CA GLY A 182 11.11 -7.54 4.01
C GLY A 182 9.93 -8.44 3.65
N LEU A 183 9.13 -8.86 4.63
CA LEU A 183 7.87 -9.58 4.38
C LEU A 183 6.79 -8.60 3.94
N TYR A 184 5.70 -9.14 3.41
CA TYR A 184 4.52 -8.33 3.16
C TYR A 184 3.98 -7.74 4.46
N ASN A 185 3.41 -6.54 4.38
CA ASN A 185 2.74 -5.91 5.51
C ASN A 185 1.21 -6.17 5.47
N ARG A 186 0.47 -5.62 6.44
CA ARG A 186 -0.99 -5.77 6.51
C ARG A 186 -1.73 -5.26 5.28
N LEU A 187 -1.26 -4.15 4.68
CA LEU A 187 -1.88 -3.59 3.47
C LEU A 187 -1.77 -4.55 2.29
N ALA A 188 -0.59 -5.15 2.10
CA ALA A 188 -0.40 -6.17 1.08
C ALA A 188 -1.30 -7.40 1.31
N MET A 189 -1.45 -7.79 2.56
CA MET A 189 -2.33 -8.90 2.95
C MET A 189 -3.79 -8.62 2.55
N GLN A 190 -4.31 -7.44 2.88
CA GLN A 190 -5.68 -7.06 2.52
C GLN A 190 -5.89 -7.09 1.01
N ASN A 191 -5.04 -6.39 0.28
CA ASN A 191 -5.12 -6.35 -1.18
C ASN A 191 -5.12 -7.75 -1.79
N GLN A 192 -4.30 -8.66 -1.26
CA GLN A 192 -4.21 -10.03 -1.76
C GLN A 192 -5.44 -10.86 -1.42
N LEU A 193 -6.01 -10.69 -0.23
CA LEU A 193 -7.26 -11.36 0.16
C LEU A 193 -8.43 -10.88 -0.69
N ASP A 194 -8.55 -9.57 -0.91
CA ASP A 194 -9.59 -8.99 -1.77
C ASP A 194 -9.50 -9.54 -3.21
N ILE A 195 -8.28 -9.67 -3.76
CA ILE A 195 -8.05 -10.29 -5.07
C ILE A 195 -8.49 -11.76 -5.05
N TRP A 196 -8.04 -12.56 -4.09
CA TRP A 196 -8.37 -13.99 -4.03
C TRP A 196 -9.87 -14.25 -3.89
N PHE A 197 -10.57 -13.44 -3.08
CA PHE A 197 -12.02 -13.58 -2.91
C PHE A 197 -12.82 -13.06 -4.12
N SER A 198 -12.32 -12.05 -4.83
CA SER A 198 -12.97 -11.56 -6.04
C SER A 198 -12.77 -12.49 -7.25
N GLU A 199 -11.58 -13.06 -7.41
CA GLU A 199 -11.28 -13.97 -8.51
C GLU A 199 -11.96 -15.33 -8.35
N GLN A 200 -12.01 -15.86 -7.13
CA GLN A 200 -12.58 -17.17 -6.85
C GLN A 200 -13.36 -17.17 -5.52
N PRO A 201 -14.63 -16.77 -5.55
CA PRO A 201 -15.50 -16.87 -4.38
C PRO A 201 -15.56 -18.31 -3.86
N GLY A 202 -15.23 -18.51 -2.56
CA GLY A 202 -15.17 -19.83 -1.97
C GLY A 202 -13.83 -20.56 -2.09
N ARG A 203 -12.79 -19.85 -2.53
CA ARG A 203 -11.42 -20.37 -2.52
C ARG A 203 -11.03 -20.84 -1.11
N ARG A 204 -10.42 -22.00 -1.04
CA ARG A 204 -9.87 -22.50 0.21
C ARG A 204 -8.60 -21.72 0.57
N ILE A 205 -8.57 -21.11 1.75
CA ILE A 205 -7.40 -20.38 2.25
C ILE A 205 -7.13 -20.86 3.68
N ALA A 206 -5.89 -21.29 3.93
CA ALA A 206 -5.43 -21.56 5.28
C ALA A 206 -4.65 -20.34 5.81
N ALA A 207 -4.82 -20.03 7.09
CA ALA A 207 -4.03 -19.04 7.81
C ALA A 207 -3.21 -19.71 8.91
N ILE A 208 -1.96 -19.29 9.04
CA ILE A 208 -1.05 -19.68 10.11
C ILE A 208 -0.64 -18.40 10.83
N ALA A 209 -1.17 -18.16 12.02
CA ALA A 209 -0.69 -17.09 12.89
C ALA A 209 0.55 -17.56 13.64
N VAL A 210 1.57 -16.72 13.70
CA VAL A 210 2.88 -17.03 14.29
C VAL A 210 3.26 -15.90 15.24
N ASP A 211 3.75 -16.25 16.42
CA ASP A 211 4.22 -15.28 17.41
C ASP A 211 5.48 -15.80 18.11
N LEU A 212 6.42 -14.87 18.38
CA LEU A 212 7.66 -15.19 19.07
C LEU A 212 7.41 -15.37 20.58
N ASP A 213 7.78 -16.50 21.09
CA ASP A 213 7.62 -16.80 22.52
C ASP A 213 8.54 -15.95 23.39
N HIS A 214 7.95 -15.24 24.36
CA HIS A 214 8.66 -14.41 25.34
C HIS A 214 9.51 -13.26 24.76
N PHE A 215 9.17 -12.76 23.56
CA PHE A 215 9.96 -11.75 22.85
C PHE A 215 10.04 -10.42 23.59
N SER A 216 8.95 -9.97 24.23
CA SER A 216 8.97 -8.75 25.04
C SER A 216 10.00 -8.82 26.19
N ARG A 217 10.08 -9.99 26.86
CA ARG A 217 11.08 -10.24 27.90
C ARG A 217 12.49 -10.26 27.32
N PHE A 218 12.66 -10.84 26.13
CA PHE A 218 13.93 -10.86 25.42
C PHE A 218 14.40 -9.43 25.12
N ASN A 219 13.51 -8.56 24.62
CA ASN A 219 13.82 -7.16 24.34
C ASN A 219 14.20 -6.35 25.59
N LEU A 220 13.57 -6.62 26.74
CA LEU A 220 13.93 -6.00 28.01
C LEU A 220 15.36 -6.39 28.45
N GLU A 221 15.78 -7.63 28.20
CA GLU A 221 17.06 -8.15 28.65
C GLU A 221 18.22 -7.79 27.69
N TYR A 222 17.98 -7.84 26.36
CA TYR A 222 19.02 -7.70 25.32
C TYR A 222 18.92 -6.43 24.51
N GLY A 223 17.83 -5.68 24.62
CA GLY A 223 17.56 -4.45 23.86
C GLY A 223 16.90 -4.68 22.51
N ASN A 224 16.12 -3.69 22.05
CA ASN A 224 15.35 -3.74 20.82
C ASN A 224 16.19 -3.98 19.55
N THR A 225 17.41 -3.43 19.51
CA THR A 225 18.31 -3.62 18.35
C THR A 225 18.65 -5.11 18.10
N ILE A 226 18.82 -5.88 19.18
CA ILE A 226 19.05 -7.34 19.05
C ILE A 226 17.75 -8.03 18.69
N GLY A 227 16.62 -7.60 19.25
CA GLY A 227 15.30 -8.07 18.88
C GLY A 227 15.01 -7.90 17.37
N ASP A 228 15.35 -6.75 16.79
CA ASP A 228 15.19 -6.48 15.36
C ASP A 228 15.99 -7.45 14.49
N VAL A 229 17.20 -7.79 14.90
CA VAL A 229 18.02 -8.81 14.19
C VAL A 229 17.35 -10.20 14.27
N ILE A 230 16.77 -10.54 15.42
CA ILE A 230 16.03 -11.80 15.59
C ILE A 230 14.80 -11.82 14.71
N LEU A 231 13.97 -10.76 14.75
CA LEU A 231 12.78 -10.63 13.91
C LEU A 231 13.13 -10.80 12.43
N SER A 232 14.19 -10.11 11.95
CA SER A 232 14.62 -10.22 10.55
C SER A 232 15.09 -11.64 10.18
N LYS A 233 15.75 -12.36 11.08
CA LYS A 233 16.18 -13.74 10.83
C LYS A 233 15.03 -14.73 10.89
N VAL A 234 14.10 -14.56 11.83
CA VAL A 234 12.89 -15.37 11.92
C VAL A 234 12.03 -15.16 10.68
N ALA A 235 11.81 -13.92 10.26
CA ALA A 235 11.07 -13.58 9.05
C ALA A 235 11.65 -14.27 7.81
N ARG A 236 12.98 -14.20 7.61
CA ARG A 236 13.65 -14.91 6.51
C ARG A 236 13.44 -16.41 6.58
N LYS A 237 13.45 -16.98 7.79
CA LYS A 237 13.22 -18.40 7.97
C LYS A 237 11.77 -18.76 7.66
N VAL A 238 10.80 -18.01 8.14
CA VAL A 238 9.37 -18.17 7.80
C VAL A 238 9.17 -18.10 6.29
N SER A 239 9.66 -17.04 5.64
CA SER A 239 9.56 -16.88 4.18
C SER A 239 10.13 -18.06 3.41
N SER A 240 11.25 -18.62 3.85
CA SER A 240 11.92 -19.75 3.14
C SER A 240 11.08 -21.02 3.02
N TYR A 241 10.04 -21.19 3.84
CA TYR A 241 9.13 -22.33 3.78
C TYR A 241 7.91 -22.10 2.88
N VAL A 242 7.60 -20.85 2.53
CA VAL A 242 6.35 -20.50 1.85
C VAL A 242 6.51 -19.64 0.59
N GLN A 243 7.75 -19.40 0.15
CA GLN A 243 8.10 -18.47 -0.95
C GLN A 243 7.29 -18.68 -2.25
N ASN A 244 6.89 -19.91 -2.56
CA ASN A 244 6.21 -20.25 -3.81
C ASN A 244 4.74 -20.65 -3.62
N SER A 245 4.26 -20.77 -2.39
CA SER A 245 2.96 -21.34 -2.08
C SER A 245 2.09 -20.51 -1.17
N GLY A 246 2.58 -19.36 -0.67
CA GLY A 246 1.85 -18.57 0.28
C GLY A 246 2.34 -17.13 0.38
N LEU A 247 1.61 -16.34 1.16
CA LEU A 247 1.88 -14.93 1.45
C LEU A 247 2.38 -14.81 2.90
N PRO A 248 3.70 -14.67 3.14
CA PRO A 248 4.23 -14.41 4.46
C PRO A 248 4.10 -12.91 4.79
N VAL A 249 3.44 -12.60 5.89
CA VAL A 249 3.09 -11.24 6.31
C VAL A 249 3.67 -10.96 7.69
N ARG A 250 4.16 -9.76 7.94
CA ARG A 250 4.34 -9.24 9.30
C ARG A 250 3.09 -8.49 9.71
N SER A 251 2.32 -9.04 10.64
CA SER A 251 1.03 -8.49 11.08
C SER A 251 1.15 -7.49 12.23
N GLY A 252 2.21 -7.55 13.03
CA GLY A 252 2.45 -6.68 14.17
C GLY A 252 3.89 -6.74 14.66
N GLY A 253 4.17 -6.24 15.84
CA GLY A 253 5.50 -6.16 16.42
C GLY A 253 6.31 -7.44 16.33
N GLU A 254 5.86 -8.49 17.02
CA GLU A 254 6.49 -9.82 17.07
C GLU A 254 5.64 -10.91 16.41
N GLU A 255 4.57 -10.49 15.70
CA GLU A 255 3.58 -11.36 15.08
C GLU A 255 3.77 -11.44 13.56
N PHE A 256 3.61 -12.66 13.04
CA PHE A 256 3.60 -12.94 11.61
C PHE A 256 2.34 -13.73 11.26
N LEU A 257 1.96 -13.63 10.01
CA LEU A 257 0.85 -14.39 9.43
C LEU A 257 1.31 -15.01 8.11
N ILE A 258 0.92 -16.25 7.87
CA ILE A 258 1.14 -16.91 6.60
C ILE A 258 -0.22 -17.29 6.04
N LEU A 259 -0.53 -16.81 4.84
CA LEU A 259 -1.74 -17.18 4.11
C LEU A 259 -1.38 -18.15 2.99
N LEU A 260 -2.08 -19.28 2.96
CA LEU A 260 -1.82 -20.37 2.01
C LEU A 260 -3.09 -20.65 1.20
N PRO A 261 -3.14 -20.21 -0.08
CA PRO A 261 -4.26 -20.54 -0.95
C PRO A 261 -4.22 -22.03 -1.35
N ASP A 262 -5.40 -22.62 -1.50
CA ASP A 262 -5.62 -23.99 -2.01
C ASP A 262 -4.97 -25.08 -1.15
N VAL A 263 -4.76 -24.82 0.15
CA VAL A 263 -4.14 -25.76 1.11
C VAL A 263 -5.19 -26.20 2.12
N ASP A 264 -5.20 -27.47 2.49
CA ASP A 264 -6.04 -28.01 3.55
C ASP A 264 -5.42 -27.84 4.95
N LEU A 265 -6.22 -28.08 5.99
CA LEU A 265 -5.80 -27.88 7.39
C LEU A 265 -4.61 -28.76 7.77
N ARG A 266 -4.56 -29.98 7.27
CA ARG A 266 -3.48 -30.93 7.55
C ARG A 266 -2.17 -30.46 6.97
N SER A 267 -2.16 -30.15 5.68
CA SER A 267 -0.99 -29.63 4.97
C SER A 267 -0.52 -28.29 5.56
N ALA A 268 -1.44 -27.40 5.91
CA ALA A 268 -1.12 -26.14 6.60
C ALA A 268 -0.47 -26.38 7.96
N SER A 269 -0.98 -27.35 8.74
CA SER A 269 -0.39 -27.73 10.04
C SER A 269 0.99 -28.34 9.90
N GLU A 270 1.24 -29.15 8.85
CA GLU A 270 2.56 -29.72 8.55
C GLU A 270 3.56 -28.62 8.18
N ILE A 271 3.14 -27.64 7.37
CA ILE A 271 3.96 -26.44 7.04
C ILE A 271 4.26 -25.64 8.32
N ALA A 272 3.26 -25.40 9.16
CA ALA A 272 3.44 -24.70 10.42
C ALA A 272 4.48 -25.39 11.33
N GLU A 273 4.43 -26.73 11.42
CA GLU A 273 5.41 -27.49 12.22
C GLU A 273 6.83 -27.45 11.61
N GLN A 274 6.95 -27.43 10.28
CA GLN A 274 8.25 -27.21 9.63
C GLN A 274 8.84 -25.84 9.94
N VAL A 275 8.01 -24.79 9.88
CA VAL A 275 8.38 -23.42 10.25
C VAL A 275 8.84 -23.37 11.72
N ARG A 276 8.04 -23.93 12.63
CA ARG A 276 8.36 -24.00 14.07
C ARG A 276 9.75 -24.62 14.32
N ARG A 277 9.94 -25.84 13.78
CA ARG A 277 11.24 -26.54 13.92
C ARG A 277 12.39 -25.81 13.26
N GLY A 278 12.13 -25.11 12.15
CA GLY A 278 13.11 -24.31 11.46
C GLY A 278 13.57 -23.11 12.27
N VAL A 279 12.65 -22.42 12.94
CA VAL A 279 12.98 -21.29 13.85
C VAL A 279 13.68 -21.81 15.10
N GLU A 280 13.18 -22.88 15.70
CA GLU A 280 13.78 -23.50 16.89
C GLU A 280 15.26 -23.87 16.72
N LYS A 281 15.70 -24.21 15.50
CA LYS A 281 17.08 -24.55 15.15
C LYS A 281 18.00 -23.33 14.99
N LEU A 282 17.44 -22.11 14.89
CA LEU A 282 18.23 -20.90 14.75
C LEU A 282 19.14 -20.70 15.98
N ARG A 283 20.35 -20.24 15.74
CA ARG A 283 21.31 -19.89 16.77
C ARG A 283 21.70 -18.44 16.59
N PHE A 284 21.70 -17.72 17.70
CA PHE A 284 22.04 -16.31 17.75
C PHE A 284 23.27 -16.10 18.64
N VAL A 285 24.22 -15.32 18.16
CA VAL A 285 25.44 -14.98 18.89
C VAL A 285 25.53 -13.45 18.91
N SER A 286 25.74 -12.88 20.08
CA SER A 286 25.92 -11.46 20.23
C SER A 286 27.24 -11.03 19.55
N SER A 287 27.17 -10.09 18.62
CA SER A 287 28.35 -9.55 17.93
C SER A 287 29.32 -8.86 18.89
N ARG A 288 28.78 -8.23 19.94
CA ARG A 288 29.53 -7.48 20.95
C ARG A 288 30.23 -8.37 21.98
N THR A 289 29.50 -9.34 22.56
CA THR A 289 30.00 -10.16 23.68
C THR A 289 30.50 -11.53 23.26
N LYS A 290 30.27 -11.92 21.98
CA LYS A 290 30.54 -13.27 21.44
C LYS A 290 29.83 -14.40 22.17
N LYS A 291 28.92 -14.09 23.10
CA LYS A 291 28.11 -15.08 23.82
C LYS A 291 26.94 -15.52 23.01
N THR A 292 26.56 -16.79 23.12
CA THR A 292 25.34 -17.34 22.55
C THR A 292 24.13 -16.76 23.29
N LEU A 293 23.16 -16.26 22.55
CA LEU A 293 21.90 -15.77 23.09
C LEU A 293 20.94 -16.95 23.38
N PRO A 294 19.93 -16.76 24.23
CA PRO A 294 18.91 -17.75 24.48
C PRO A 294 18.23 -18.24 23.19
N LYS A 295 17.72 -19.45 23.24
CA LYS A 295 16.97 -20.05 22.15
C LYS A 295 15.67 -19.30 21.94
N VAL A 296 15.37 -18.95 20.71
CA VAL A 296 14.10 -18.33 20.33
C VAL A 296 13.17 -19.42 19.80
N THR A 297 11.95 -19.43 20.29
CA THR A 297 10.87 -20.32 19.83
C THR A 297 9.68 -19.52 19.36
N ILE A 298 8.77 -20.17 18.67
CA ILE A 298 7.54 -19.59 18.17
C ILE A 298 6.36 -20.52 18.48
N SER A 299 5.21 -19.93 18.75
CA SER A 299 3.92 -20.61 18.83
C SER A 299 3.13 -20.32 17.56
N LEU A 300 2.36 -21.29 17.09
CA LEU A 300 1.60 -21.16 15.83
C LEU A 300 0.15 -21.63 16.03
N GLY A 301 -0.78 -20.90 15.40
CA GLY A 301 -2.19 -21.26 15.31
C GLY A 301 -2.58 -21.42 13.84
N VAL A 302 -3.30 -22.49 13.50
CA VAL A 302 -3.70 -22.82 12.13
C VAL A 302 -5.20 -22.95 12.01
N SER A 303 -5.79 -22.26 11.03
CA SER A 303 -7.22 -22.38 10.71
C SER A 303 -7.48 -22.30 9.21
N LEU A 304 -8.67 -22.76 8.78
CA LEU A 304 -9.16 -22.64 7.41
C LEU A 304 -10.25 -21.59 7.34
N TYR A 305 -10.27 -20.83 6.25
CA TYR A 305 -11.35 -19.90 5.93
C TYR A 305 -12.68 -20.65 5.76
N GLN A 306 -13.73 -20.11 6.39
CA GLN A 306 -15.10 -20.60 6.27
C GLN A 306 -15.93 -19.58 5.47
N GLN A 307 -16.76 -20.06 4.55
CA GLN A 307 -17.57 -19.17 3.68
C GLN A 307 -18.59 -18.31 4.45
N THR A 308 -18.90 -18.68 5.69
CA THR A 308 -19.85 -17.96 6.56
C THR A 308 -19.21 -16.81 7.35
N GLU A 309 -17.89 -16.68 7.30
CA GLU A 309 -17.15 -15.64 8.01
C GLU A 309 -16.53 -14.63 7.05
N ASN A 310 -16.34 -13.38 7.49
CA ASN A 310 -15.47 -12.44 6.80
C ASN A 310 -14.01 -12.71 7.18
N TRP A 311 -13.08 -12.13 6.42
CA TRP A 311 -11.66 -12.37 6.64
C TRP A 311 -11.15 -11.86 8.01
N TYR A 312 -11.80 -10.86 8.65
CA TYR A 312 -11.49 -10.41 10.00
C TYR A 312 -11.84 -11.47 11.05
N GLN A 313 -13.01 -12.08 10.91
CA GLN A 313 -13.44 -13.18 11.77
C GLN A 313 -12.53 -14.39 11.61
N PHE A 314 -12.14 -14.69 10.38
CA PHE A 314 -11.18 -15.75 10.07
C PHE A 314 -9.84 -15.54 10.77
N LEU A 315 -9.24 -14.34 10.63
CA LEU A 315 -7.97 -14.03 11.28
C LEU A 315 -8.10 -13.96 12.82
N GLY A 316 -9.23 -13.45 13.33
CA GLY A 316 -9.54 -13.47 14.76
C GLY A 316 -9.55 -14.89 15.32
N ARG A 317 -10.25 -15.81 14.66
CA ARG A 317 -10.27 -17.23 15.02
C ARG A 317 -8.89 -17.89 14.93
N THR A 318 -8.09 -17.53 13.94
CA THR A 318 -6.69 -17.98 13.84
C THR A 318 -5.85 -17.51 15.03
N ALA A 319 -6.06 -16.27 15.49
CA ALA A 319 -5.39 -15.73 16.68
C ALA A 319 -5.82 -16.44 17.97
N GLU A 320 -7.09 -16.84 18.10
CA GLU A 320 -7.56 -17.67 19.24
C GLU A 320 -6.87 -19.03 19.27
N VAL A 321 -6.68 -19.66 18.10
CA VAL A 321 -5.93 -20.92 18.00
C VAL A 321 -4.46 -20.72 18.38
N LEU A 322 -3.84 -19.61 18.00
CA LEU A 322 -2.48 -19.27 18.44
C LEU A 322 -2.40 -19.09 19.96
N LEU A 323 -3.38 -18.41 20.55
CA LEU A 323 -3.45 -18.26 22.00
C LEU A 323 -3.50 -19.62 22.72
N LEU A 324 -4.24 -20.57 22.16
CA LEU A 324 -4.29 -21.95 22.68
C LEU A 324 -2.89 -22.62 22.66
N ALA A 325 -2.10 -22.44 21.58
CA ALA A 325 -0.74 -22.94 21.54
C ALA A 325 0.14 -22.31 22.64
N LYS A 326 0.01 -20.99 22.87
CA LYS A 326 0.72 -20.30 23.96
C LYS A 326 0.33 -20.82 25.35
N GLN A 327 -0.97 -21.06 25.60
CA GLN A 327 -1.48 -21.56 26.88
C GLN A 327 -1.04 -23.01 27.17
N ARG A 328 -0.93 -23.83 26.14
CA ARG A 328 -0.52 -25.25 26.26
C ARG A 328 1.00 -25.45 26.42
N GLY A 329 1.77 -24.39 26.62
CA GLY A 329 3.21 -24.47 26.93
C GLY A 329 4.13 -23.87 25.88
N ARG A 330 3.62 -23.17 24.87
CA ARG A 330 4.38 -22.52 23.80
C ARG A 330 5.20 -23.48 22.93
N ASN A 331 6.01 -22.95 22.02
CA ASN A 331 6.85 -23.73 21.10
C ASN A 331 6.13 -24.91 20.44
N GLN A 332 4.91 -24.70 19.98
CA GLN A 332 4.05 -25.72 19.38
C GLN A 332 3.07 -25.15 18.36
N VAL A 333 2.47 -26.04 17.60
CA VAL A 333 1.39 -25.77 16.65
C VAL A 333 0.08 -26.22 17.26
N ALA A 334 -0.94 -25.34 17.26
CA ALA A 334 -2.32 -25.70 17.47
C ALA A 334 -3.12 -25.51 16.17
N ASN A 335 -4.19 -26.24 15.99
CA ASN A 335 -5.13 -26.01 14.89
C ASN A 335 -6.57 -25.87 15.41
N GLU A 336 -7.46 -25.38 14.56
CA GLU A 336 -8.84 -25.07 14.92
C GLU A 336 -9.66 -26.25 15.49
N THR A 337 -9.29 -27.50 15.17
CA THR A 337 -9.97 -28.66 15.74
C THR A 337 -9.75 -28.78 17.24
N MET A 338 -8.75 -28.10 17.79
CA MET A 338 -8.42 -28.10 19.22
C MET A 338 -9.19 -27.04 20.02
N LEU A 339 -9.94 -26.14 19.36
CA LEU A 339 -10.85 -25.18 20.02
C LEU A 339 -12.16 -25.83 20.51
N ALA A 340 -12.53 -26.95 19.92
CA ALA A 340 -13.79 -27.65 20.20
C ALA A 340 -13.72 -28.62 21.37
N ILE A 341 -12.63 -28.62 22.13
CA ILE A 341 -12.40 -29.41 23.34
C ILE A 341 -12.24 -28.49 24.56
#